data_bafcee8f4d117f2fd09da8fe0244a497
#
_entry.id   bafcee8f4d117f2fd09da8fe0244a497
#
_cell.length_a   1.000
_cell.length_b   1.000
_cell.length_c   1.000
_cell.angle_alpha   90.00
_cell.angle_beta   90.00
_cell.angle_gamma   90.00
#
_symmetry.space_group_name_H-M   'P 1'
#
loop_
_entity.id
_entity.type
_entity.pdbx_description
1 polymer ?
#
loop_
_entity_poly.entity_id
_entity_poly.type
_entity_poly.pdbx_seq_one_letter_code
_entity_poly.pdbx_strand_id
1 'polypeptide(L)'
;DEGDGAWSEREYLRRTLSVEEEKMHHGHADENSVVLLMSGGSVLLHDAGYRDDLPSGQYGAWRQDYFHNRVVARKNKRDKTQPLLEFVRNSGAYRPVRTQKIDFFNLRDVDMSRTRVADDSLGYDWDRIVSYVRADGYFVVIDVVKVRSTDYFTFSNFWHAQKILARGEHFYDVATDSLPGFQFPPNRSLLIYFPETYAKTEGVEPIRRHSQDENAIYQTISSQYRAGETELFVAVLVPHERRVAPETLASRFRLLTVSAPGKAVALEILDGVKKSYLFVKLDLDMELARENIRPRYRYDLGKVSFGSFETDAHYLFATVGGGSVQYSAANVQKVLFLGKPLLEALPMTFGLQLDGGPDRTGFSKWRYWEGASPVR
;
A
#
# COMPACT_ATOMS: atom_id res chain seq x y z
N ASP A 1 -2.86 10.48 14.78
CA ASP A 1 -4.25 10.07 14.62
C ASP A 1 -5.04 11.17 13.92
N GLU A 2 -5.56 10.86 12.78
CA GLU A 2 -6.34 11.76 11.96
C GLU A 2 -7.84 11.47 12.10
N GLY A 3 -8.29 11.25 13.31
CA GLY A 3 -9.70 11.02 13.56
C GLY A 3 -10.58 12.12 12.97
N ASP A 4 -11.79 11.76 12.64
CA ASP A 4 -12.76 12.69 12.05
C ASP A 4 -13.00 13.95 12.89
N GLY A 5 -12.80 13.87 14.20
CA GLY A 5 -12.94 15.01 15.12
C GLY A 5 -11.94 16.14 14.90
N ALA A 6 -10.72 15.79 14.49
CA ALA A 6 -9.64 16.76 14.27
C ALA A 6 -9.61 17.34 12.84
N TRP A 7 -10.56 16.98 11.99
CA TRP A 7 -10.54 17.36 10.57
C TRP A 7 -10.44 18.88 10.35
N SER A 8 -11.29 19.66 11.00
CA SER A 8 -11.36 21.10 10.78
C SER A 8 -10.09 21.82 11.27
N GLU A 9 -9.52 21.38 12.39
CA GLU A 9 -8.28 21.93 12.93
C GLU A 9 -7.10 21.61 12.03
N ARG A 10 -7.02 20.37 11.56
CA ARG A 10 -5.98 19.95 10.62
C ARG A 10 -6.07 20.70 9.30
N GLU A 11 -7.26 20.89 8.76
CA GLU A 11 -7.45 21.65 7.51
C GLU A 11 -7.10 23.12 7.69
N TYR A 12 -7.33 23.68 8.86
CA TYR A 12 -6.86 25.01 9.19
C TYR A 12 -5.32 25.10 9.16
N LEU A 13 -4.63 24.18 9.81
CA LEU A 13 -3.16 24.13 9.80
C LEU A 13 -2.61 23.95 8.38
N ARG A 14 -3.19 23.05 7.60
CA ARG A 14 -2.79 22.81 6.20
C ARG A 14 -2.96 24.00 5.28
N ARG A 15 -3.87 24.90 5.59
CA ARG A 15 -4.07 26.13 4.80
C ARG A 15 -3.18 27.28 5.24
N THR A 16 -2.83 27.30 6.50
CA THR A 16 -2.09 28.42 7.10
C THR A 16 -0.59 28.20 7.16
N LEU A 17 -0.15 26.93 7.19
CA LEU A 17 1.25 26.54 7.26
C LEU A 17 1.73 25.94 5.96
N SER A 18 2.99 26.19 5.61
CA SER A 18 3.70 25.38 4.62
C SER A 18 3.85 23.93 5.12
N VAL A 19 4.15 23.00 4.22
CA VAL A 19 4.40 21.60 4.61
C VAL A 19 5.57 21.50 5.57
N GLU A 20 6.61 22.29 5.36
CA GLU A 20 7.80 22.30 6.20
C GLU A 20 7.50 22.80 7.63
N GLU A 21 6.69 23.85 7.75
CA GLU A 21 6.24 24.35 9.05
C GLU A 21 5.30 23.37 9.76
N GLU A 22 4.35 22.77 9.03
CA GLU A 22 3.46 21.73 9.56
C GLU A 22 4.25 20.55 10.14
N LYS A 23 5.35 20.18 9.49
CA LYS A 23 6.28 19.15 9.96
C LYS A 23 7.31 19.66 10.96
N MET A 24 7.18 20.90 11.43
CA MET A 24 8.04 21.52 12.43
C MET A 24 9.53 21.48 12.05
N HIS A 25 9.85 21.54 10.76
CA HIS A 25 11.21 21.40 10.21
C HIS A 25 11.93 20.08 10.59
N HIS A 26 11.20 19.10 11.11
CA HIS A 26 11.68 17.77 11.49
C HIS A 26 11.18 16.66 10.56
N GLY A 27 10.64 17.04 9.39
CA GLY A 27 10.05 16.10 8.47
C GLY A 27 11.04 15.04 7.97
N HIS A 28 10.64 13.79 8.07
CA HIS A 28 11.21 12.67 7.37
C HIS A 28 10.40 12.42 6.10
N ALA A 29 11.01 11.77 5.12
CA ALA A 29 10.33 11.32 3.92
C ALA A 29 9.57 10.00 4.14
N ASP A 30 8.85 9.91 5.24
CA ASP A 30 8.13 8.72 5.69
C ASP A 30 6.65 8.68 5.27
N GLU A 31 6.22 9.63 4.46
CA GLU A 31 4.85 9.65 3.94
C GLU A 31 4.52 8.34 3.23
N ASN A 32 3.39 7.75 3.59
CA ASN A 32 2.93 6.43 3.15
C ASN A 32 3.93 5.29 3.44
N SER A 33 4.92 5.49 4.32
CA SER A 33 5.86 4.42 4.70
C SER A 33 5.20 3.40 5.63
N VAL A 34 5.70 2.17 5.60
CA VAL A 34 5.48 1.20 6.68
C VAL A 34 6.51 1.46 7.76
N VAL A 35 6.13 2.25 8.76
CA VAL A 35 7.05 2.72 9.82
C VAL A 35 7.44 1.57 10.76
N LEU A 36 6.50 0.70 11.10
CA LEU A 36 6.71 -0.42 12.00
C LEU A 36 5.76 -1.57 11.69
N LEU A 37 6.30 -2.77 11.61
CA LEU A 37 5.54 -4.01 11.56
C LEU A 37 6.06 -4.95 12.63
N MET A 38 5.18 -5.39 13.51
CA MET A 38 5.49 -6.30 14.60
C MET A 38 4.58 -7.52 14.58
N SER A 39 5.10 -8.67 14.98
CA SER A 39 4.33 -9.89 15.20
C SER A 39 4.98 -10.77 16.24
N GLY A 40 4.18 -11.29 17.18
CA GLY A 40 4.64 -12.23 18.22
C GLY A 40 5.80 -11.69 19.08
N GLY A 41 5.80 -10.38 19.35
CA GLY A 41 6.87 -9.73 20.13
C GLY A 41 8.13 -9.39 19.33
N SER A 42 8.19 -9.74 18.04
CA SER A 42 9.32 -9.41 17.16
C SER A 42 9.01 -8.20 16.31
N VAL A 43 9.98 -7.30 16.13
CA VAL A 43 9.96 -6.29 15.09
C VAL A 43 10.37 -6.95 13.78
N LEU A 44 9.56 -6.81 12.75
CA LEU A 44 9.77 -7.43 11.44
C LEU A 44 10.20 -6.43 10.38
N LEU A 45 9.59 -5.26 10.39
CA LEU A 45 10.03 -4.08 9.63
C LEU A 45 10.08 -2.88 10.56
N HIS A 46 11.03 -2.02 10.32
CA HIS A 46 11.13 -0.73 10.99
C HIS A 46 11.61 0.34 10.00
N ASP A 47 11.28 1.57 10.29
CA ASP A 47 11.72 2.70 9.50
C ASP A 47 13.04 3.29 10.02
N ALA A 48 13.65 4.19 9.28
CA ALA A 48 14.97 4.71 9.59
C ALA A 48 15.05 5.46 10.92
N GLY A 49 13.98 6.11 11.35
CA GLY A 49 13.95 6.85 12.60
C GLY A 49 15.07 7.90 12.73
N TYR A 50 15.33 8.33 13.94
CA TYR A 50 16.49 9.15 14.26
C TYR A 50 17.77 8.34 14.15
N ARG A 51 18.84 9.00 13.71
CA ARG A 51 20.13 8.37 13.51
C ARG A 51 21.15 8.92 14.51
N ASP A 52 22.22 8.20 14.65
CA ASP A 52 23.27 8.54 15.60
C ASP A 52 24.47 9.22 14.93
N ASP A 53 24.93 8.69 13.82
CA ASP A 53 26.22 8.99 13.21
C ASP A 53 26.13 9.43 11.75
N LEU A 54 24.94 9.59 11.19
CA LEU A 54 24.78 10.16 9.84
C LEU A 54 24.72 11.69 9.92
N PRO A 55 25.18 12.40 8.87
CA PRO A 55 25.08 13.85 8.83
C PRO A 55 23.67 14.33 9.10
N SER A 56 23.51 15.17 10.10
CA SER A 56 22.25 15.84 10.39
C SER A 56 22.16 17.15 9.61
N GLY A 57 20.97 17.67 9.47
CA GLY A 57 20.67 18.91 8.75
C GLY A 57 19.38 18.77 8.00
N GLN A 58 18.93 19.87 7.38
CA GLN A 58 17.65 19.92 6.68
C GLN A 58 17.48 18.78 5.65
N TYR A 59 18.58 18.32 5.08
CA TYR A 59 18.61 17.24 4.11
C TYR A 59 19.53 16.07 4.55
N GLY A 60 19.63 15.87 5.86
CA GLY A 60 20.42 14.77 6.40
C GLY A 60 19.98 13.44 5.76
N ALA A 61 20.93 12.53 5.52
CA ALA A 61 20.69 11.30 4.77
C ALA A 61 19.49 10.49 5.30
N TRP A 62 19.33 10.42 6.60
CA TRP A 62 18.25 9.69 7.27
C TRP A 62 16.85 10.27 7.03
N ARG A 63 16.73 11.50 6.52
CA ARG A 63 15.46 12.12 6.12
C ARG A 63 15.05 11.78 4.69
N GLN A 64 15.96 11.22 3.90
CA GLN A 64 15.70 10.93 2.49
C GLN A 64 14.72 9.77 2.35
N ASP A 65 13.94 9.83 1.29
CA ASP A 65 12.86 8.89 0.98
C ASP A 65 13.35 7.43 0.82
N TYR A 66 14.57 7.22 0.32
CA TYR A 66 15.13 5.88 0.12
C TYR A 66 15.59 5.18 1.41
N PHE A 67 15.52 5.83 2.56
CA PHE A 67 15.73 5.22 3.87
C PHE A 67 14.46 4.63 4.48
N HIS A 68 13.32 4.78 3.82
CA HIS A 68 12.00 4.41 4.33
C HIS A 68 11.34 3.31 3.48
N ASN A 69 10.44 2.54 4.08
CA ASN A 69 9.70 1.46 3.40
C ASN A 69 8.58 2.04 2.53
N ARG A 70 8.93 2.59 1.38
CA ARG A 70 8.03 3.37 0.54
C ARG A 70 8.39 3.34 -0.96
N VAL A 71 7.51 3.91 -1.77
CA VAL A 71 7.85 4.22 -3.17
C VAL A 71 8.68 5.51 -3.23
N VAL A 72 9.74 5.47 -3.99
CA VAL A 72 10.63 6.59 -4.32
C VAL A 72 10.52 6.90 -5.80
N ALA A 73 10.33 8.17 -6.14
CA ALA A 73 10.23 8.65 -7.51
C ALA A 73 11.41 9.56 -7.88
N ARG A 74 11.94 9.40 -9.08
CA ARG A 74 12.96 10.29 -9.70
C ARG A 74 12.59 10.56 -11.15
N LYS A 75 12.76 11.81 -11.62
CA LYS A 75 12.51 12.22 -13.01
C LYS A 75 13.63 11.88 -13.99
N ASN A 76 14.54 11.02 -13.61
CA ASN A 76 15.67 10.67 -14.43
C ASN A 76 15.61 9.20 -14.86
N LYS A 77 16.18 8.91 -16.02
CA LYS A 77 16.41 7.56 -16.50
C LYS A 77 17.59 6.95 -15.72
N ARG A 78 17.35 5.80 -15.09
CA ARG A 78 18.43 5.03 -14.49
C ARG A 78 19.13 4.19 -15.56
N ASP A 79 20.45 4.20 -15.57
CA ASP A 79 21.21 3.17 -16.24
C ASP A 79 21.05 1.86 -15.44
N LYS A 80 20.70 0.75 -16.12
CA LYS A 80 20.50 -0.54 -15.48
C LYS A 80 21.74 -1.09 -14.77
N THR A 81 22.92 -0.64 -15.16
CA THR A 81 24.19 -1.03 -14.55
C THR A 81 24.55 -0.23 -13.31
N GLN A 82 23.92 0.93 -13.13
CA GLN A 82 24.16 1.78 -11.95
C GLN A 82 23.44 1.20 -10.73
N PRO A 83 24.10 1.12 -9.54
CA PRO A 83 23.44 0.79 -8.28
C PRO A 83 22.25 1.71 -8.03
N LEU A 84 21.13 1.15 -7.55
CA LEU A 84 19.90 1.91 -7.38
C LEU A 84 20.03 2.97 -6.29
N LEU A 85 20.65 2.65 -5.17
CA LEU A 85 20.87 3.61 -4.08
C LEU A 85 21.76 4.78 -4.50
N GLU A 86 22.78 4.52 -5.31
CA GLU A 86 23.60 5.58 -5.91
C GLU A 86 22.76 6.47 -6.83
N PHE A 87 21.95 5.87 -7.70
CA PHE A 87 21.08 6.61 -8.60
C PHE A 87 20.09 7.51 -7.82
N VAL A 88 19.33 6.96 -6.87
CA VAL A 88 18.32 7.75 -6.14
C VAL A 88 18.92 8.85 -5.28
N ARG A 89 20.15 8.64 -4.79
CA ARG A 89 20.92 9.64 -4.04
C ARG A 89 21.33 10.80 -4.91
N ASN A 90 21.76 10.52 -6.15
CA ASN A 90 22.32 11.51 -7.06
C ASN A 90 21.29 12.16 -7.99
N SER A 91 20.08 11.60 -8.08
CA SER A 91 19.02 12.04 -9.01
C SER A 91 17.95 12.94 -8.41
N GLY A 92 18.23 13.55 -7.29
CA GLY A 92 17.32 14.46 -6.60
C GLY A 92 17.28 14.22 -5.10
N ALA A 93 16.59 15.10 -4.42
CA ALA A 93 16.39 15.05 -2.98
C ALA A 93 14.92 14.90 -2.66
N TYR A 94 14.62 14.33 -1.50
CA TYR A 94 13.30 14.34 -0.91
C TYR A 94 12.80 15.78 -0.75
N ARG A 95 11.52 15.94 -1.00
CA ARG A 95 10.78 17.16 -0.67
C ARG A 95 9.59 16.79 0.19
N PRO A 96 9.31 17.57 1.25
CA PRO A 96 8.16 17.30 2.10
C PRO A 96 6.85 17.42 1.30
N VAL A 97 6.02 16.41 1.43
CA VAL A 97 4.69 16.34 0.82
C VAL A 97 3.67 15.99 1.90
N ARG A 98 2.40 16.16 1.59
CA ARG A 98 1.31 15.79 2.50
C ARG A 98 0.75 14.43 2.14
N THR A 99 0.44 13.65 3.17
CA THR A 99 -0.36 12.43 3.04
C THR A 99 -1.81 12.75 3.32
N GLN A 100 -2.70 12.16 2.56
CA GLN A 100 -4.14 12.26 2.74
C GLN A 100 -4.76 10.88 2.91
N LYS A 101 -5.57 10.71 3.95
CA LYS A 101 -6.38 9.52 4.12
C LYS A 101 -7.52 9.53 3.11
N ILE A 102 -7.58 8.50 2.29
CA ILE A 102 -8.64 8.30 1.29
C ILE A 102 -9.74 7.44 1.91
N ASP A 103 -9.40 6.21 2.29
CA ASP A 103 -10.34 5.24 2.85
C ASP A 103 -9.74 4.52 4.05
N PHE A 104 -10.60 4.09 4.93
CA PHE A 104 -10.31 3.15 5.99
C PHE A 104 -11.56 2.34 6.30
N PHE A 105 -11.44 1.02 6.20
CA PHE A 105 -12.51 0.07 6.50
C PHE A 105 -12.01 -0.98 7.47
N ASN A 106 -12.76 -1.18 8.52
CA ASN A 106 -12.60 -2.27 9.46
C ASN A 106 -13.73 -3.26 9.19
N LEU A 107 -13.45 -4.28 8.40
CA LEU A 107 -14.38 -5.31 7.99
C LEU A 107 -14.17 -6.58 8.82
N ARG A 108 -15.09 -7.54 8.73
CA ARG A 108 -15.02 -8.77 9.52
C ARG A 108 -13.72 -9.55 9.31
N ASP A 109 -13.35 -9.77 8.06
CA ASP A 109 -12.26 -10.67 7.69
C ASP A 109 -10.98 -9.92 7.27
N VAL A 110 -11.11 -8.63 6.95
CA VAL A 110 -10.02 -7.81 6.42
C VAL A 110 -10.16 -6.35 6.86
N ASP A 111 -9.03 -5.73 7.23
CA ASP A 111 -8.93 -4.27 7.35
C ASP A 111 -8.30 -3.71 6.11
N MET A 112 -8.81 -2.59 5.63
CA MET A 112 -8.30 -1.90 4.45
C MET A 112 -8.09 -0.43 4.72
N SER A 113 -6.94 0.09 4.30
CA SER A 113 -6.65 1.52 4.31
C SER A 113 -6.12 1.97 2.97
N ARG A 114 -6.42 3.20 2.59
CA ARG A 114 -5.85 3.86 1.42
C ARG A 114 -5.46 5.28 1.79
N THR A 115 -4.22 5.61 1.48
CA THR A 115 -3.66 6.94 1.68
C THR A 115 -3.03 7.42 0.39
N ARG A 116 -3.05 8.73 0.14
CA ARG A 116 -2.49 9.36 -1.05
C ARG A 116 -1.43 10.38 -0.68
N VAL A 117 -0.34 10.35 -1.40
CA VAL A 117 0.63 11.43 -1.53
C VAL A 117 0.42 12.08 -2.89
N ALA A 118 0.28 13.40 -2.91
CA ALA A 118 0.27 14.20 -4.14
C ALA A 118 1.56 15.02 -4.19
N ASP A 119 2.45 14.70 -5.11
CA ASP A 119 3.68 15.45 -5.33
C ASP A 119 3.55 16.37 -6.54
N ASP A 120 3.21 17.64 -6.28
CA ASP A 120 3.05 18.66 -7.33
C ASP A 120 4.36 19.00 -8.01
N SER A 121 5.48 18.87 -7.31
CA SER A 121 6.79 19.25 -7.83
C SER A 121 7.33 18.23 -8.82
N LEU A 122 7.10 16.95 -8.59
CA LEU A 122 7.46 15.86 -9.50
C LEU A 122 6.32 15.51 -10.47
N GLY A 123 5.08 15.86 -10.15
CA GLY A 123 3.93 15.65 -11.03
C GLY A 123 3.40 14.21 -11.01
N TYR A 124 3.24 13.62 -9.83
CA TYR A 124 2.60 12.33 -9.66
C TYR A 124 1.72 12.28 -8.40
N ASP A 125 0.77 11.36 -8.41
CA ASP A 125 0.03 10.92 -7.24
C ASP A 125 0.42 9.49 -6.92
N TRP A 126 0.58 9.17 -5.64
CA TRP A 126 0.89 7.83 -5.18
C TRP A 126 -0.09 7.41 -4.09
N ASP A 127 -0.86 6.39 -4.37
CA ASP A 127 -1.73 5.75 -3.39
C ASP A 127 -1.06 4.48 -2.87
N ARG A 128 -1.02 4.35 -1.54
CA ARG A 128 -0.72 3.08 -0.87
C ARG A 128 -2.00 2.51 -0.30
N ILE A 129 -2.31 1.29 -0.69
CA ILE A 129 -3.44 0.52 -0.18
C ILE A 129 -2.87 -0.63 0.63
N VAL A 130 -3.25 -0.71 1.90
CA VAL A 130 -2.84 -1.77 2.80
C VAL A 130 -4.06 -2.57 3.19
N SER A 131 -4.04 -3.87 2.94
CA SER A 131 -5.06 -4.82 3.38
C SER A 131 -4.45 -5.78 4.39
N TYR A 132 -5.03 -5.88 5.58
CA TYR A 132 -4.65 -6.85 6.60
C TYR A 132 -5.69 -7.96 6.69
N VAL A 133 -5.33 -9.18 6.33
CA VAL A 133 -6.20 -10.35 6.42
C VAL A 133 -6.04 -10.98 7.79
N ARG A 134 -7.08 -10.90 8.61
CA ARG A 134 -7.03 -11.19 10.05
C ARG A 134 -6.78 -12.66 10.35
N ALA A 135 -7.47 -13.57 9.65
CA ALA A 135 -7.41 -14.99 9.95
C ALA A 135 -5.99 -15.57 9.82
N ASP A 136 -5.27 -15.11 8.80
CA ASP A 136 -3.94 -15.61 8.45
C ASP A 136 -2.81 -14.67 8.88
N GLY A 137 -3.12 -13.47 9.33
CA GLY A 137 -2.18 -12.50 9.87
C GLY A 137 -1.18 -11.95 8.87
N TYR A 138 -1.53 -11.80 7.58
CA TYR A 138 -0.67 -11.23 6.55
C TYR A 138 -1.21 -9.91 6.01
N PHE A 139 -0.32 -9.16 5.36
CA PHE A 139 -0.65 -7.89 4.72
C PHE A 139 -0.44 -7.99 3.21
N VAL A 140 -1.33 -7.33 2.46
CA VAL A 140 -1.11 -7.05 1.03
C VAL A 140 -0.99 -5.54 0.89
N VAL A 141 0.15 -5.10 0.37
CA VAL A 141 0.44 -3.69 0.10
C VAL A 141 0.42 -3.49 -1.41
N ILE A 142 -0.46 -2.62 -1.86
CA ILE A 142 -0.59 -2.24 -3.27
C ILE A 142 -0.24 -0.76 -3.35
N ASP A 143 0.80 -0.46 -4.12
CA ASP A 143 1.21 0.91 -4.42
C ASP A 143 0.87 1.21 -5.88
N VAL A 144 0.03 2.20 -6.10
CA VAL A 144 -0.28 2.69 -7.44
C VAL A 144 0.19 4.13 -7.57
N VAL A 145 1.04 4.37 -8.57
CA VAL A 145 1.53 5.70 -8.91
C VAL A 145 0.85 6.15 -10.19
N LYS A 146 0.19 7.31 -10.19
CA LYS A 146 -0.42 7.95 -11.36
C LYS A 146 0.39 9.17 -11.75
N VAL A 147 0.91 9.18 -12.95
CA VAL A 147 1.70 10.29 -13.48
C VAL A 147 0.75 11.38 -13.99
N ARG A 148 0.97 12.63 -13.59
CA ARG A 148 0.14 13.78 -13.99
C ARG A 148 0.68 14.53 -15.20
N SER A 149 1.96 14.37 -15.50
CA SER A 149 2.61 15.00 -16.66
C SER A 149 3.42 13.97 -17.44
N THR A 150 3.43 14.08 -18.77
CA THR A 150 4.28 13.23 -19.62
C THR A 150 5.74 13.50 -19.32
N ASP A 151 6.46 12.52 -18.79
CA ASP A 151 7.86 12.63 -18.43
C ASP A 151 8.53 11.26 -18.32
N TYR A 152 9.84 11.25 -18.13
CA TYR A 152 10.60 10.05 -17.80
C TYR A 152 10.68 9.88 -16.28
N PHE A 153 10.26 8.73 -15.77
CA PHE A 153 10.33 8.42 -14.35
C PHE A 153 11.06 7.11 -14.08
N THR A 154 11.77 7.10 -12.98
CA THR A 154 12.20 5.87 -12.28
C THR A 154 11.42 5.80 -10.97
N PHE A 155 10.58 4.78 -10.84
CA PHE A 155 9.89 4.44 -9.60
C PHE A 155 10.54 3.23 -8.95
N SER A 156 10.71 3.28 -7.64
CA SER A 156 11.34 2.22 -6.87
C SER A 156 10.59 2.00 -5.55
N ASN A 157 10.11 0.79 -5.31
CA ASN A 157 9.48 0.43 -4.04
C ASN A 157 10.52 -0.24 -3.14
N PHE A 158 10.84 0.38 -2.01
CA PHE A 158 11.86 -0.07 -1.07
C PHE A 158 11.26 -0.75 0.16
N TRP A 159 11.95 -1.82 0.57
CA TRP A 159 11.74 -2.53 1.83
C TRP A 159 13.07 -2.74 2.52
N HIS A 160 13.17 -2.36 3.79
CA HIS A 160 14.43 -2.42 4.52
C HIS A 160 14.40 -3.54 5.55
N ALA A 161 15.46 -4.32 5.58
CA ALA A 161 15.59 -5.44 6.49
C ALA A 161 16.99 -5.55 7.06
N GLN A 162 17.11 -5.90 8.34
CA GLN A 162 18.40 -6.11 8.98
C GLN A 162 19.12 -7.32 8.38
N LYS A 163 18.41 -8.44 8.24
CA LYS A 163 18.95 -9.69 7.71
C LYS A 163 18.04 -10.29 6.66
N ILE A 164 18.64 -10.86 5.64
CA ILE A 164 17.96 -11.74 4.69
C ILE A 164 18.35 -13.17 5.07
N LEU A 165 17.38 -13.97 5.47
CA LEU A 165 17.56 -15.36 5.89
C LEU A 165 17.52 -16.32 4.70
N ALA A 166 16.62 -16.05 3.76
CA ALA A 166 16.48 -16.76 2.50
C ALA A 166 15.96 -15.83 1.40
N ARG A 167 16.25 -16.18 0.16
CA ARG A 167 15.68 -15.54 -1.03
C ARG A 167 15.38 -16.57 -2.10
N GLY A 168 14.35 -16.35 -2.88
CA GLY A 168 14.01 -17.17 -4.02
C GLY A 168 13.45 -16.32 -5.16
N GLU A 169 12.69 -16.93 -6.03
CA GLU A 169 12.05 -16.22 -7.11
C GLU A 169 10.98 -15.28 -6.54
N HIS A 170 11.24 -13.98 -6.68
CA HIS A 170 10.33 -12.90 -6.24
C HIS A 170 10.03 -12.85 -4.73
N PHE A 171 10.83 -13.49 -3.89
CA PHE A 171 10.65 -13.38 -2.44
C PHE A 171 11.96 -13.22 -1.67
N TYR A 172 11.81 -12.60 -0.49
CA TYR A 172 12.85 -12.41 0.50
C TYR A 172 12.29 -12.77 1.87
N ASP A 173 12.92 -13.72 2.56
CA ASP A 173 12.62 -14.01 3.96
C ASP A 173 13.59 -13.21 4.84
N VAL A 174 13.04 -12.33 5.67
CA VAL A 174 13.83 -11.33 6.40
C VAL A 174 13.58 -11.38 7.90
N ALA A 175 14.54 -10.91 8.68
CA ALA A 175 14.44 -10.81 10.13
C ALA A 175 15.13 -9.59 10.67
N THR A 176 14.65 -9.14 11.84
CA THR A 176 15.30 -8.18 12.71
C THR A 176 15.57 -8.87 14.05
N ASP A 177 16.83 -9.13 14.38
CA ASP A 177 17.19 -9.81 15.61
C ASP A 177 17.51 -8.85 16.75
N SER A 178 17.98 -7.65 16.41
CA SER A 178 18.27 -6.60 17.37
C SER A 178 18.23 -5.21 16.72
N LEU A 179 17.84 -4.22 17.49
CA LEU A 179 18.05 -2.80 17.20
C LEU A 179 18.93 -2.23 18.32
N PRO A 180 19.58 -1.05 18.14
CA PRO A 180 20.36 -0.43 19.19
C PRO A 180 19.55 -0.34 20.48
N GLY A 181 20.07 -0.96 21.56
CA GLY A 181 19.40 -1.02 22.85
C GLY A 181 18.28 -2.03 23.03
N PHE A 182 17.94 -2.82 21.99
CA PHE A 182 16.86 -3.80 22.05
C PHE A 182 17.27 -5.12 21.40
N GLN A 183 16.74 -6.21 21.96
CA GLN A 183 16.83 -7.56 21.39
C GLN A 183 15.41 -8.12 21.24
N PHE A 184 15.19 -8.85 20.17
CA PHE A 184 13.88 -9.45 19.86
C PHE A 184 13.99 -10.98 19.83
N PRO A 185 12.90 -11.70 20.15
CA PRO A 185 12.87 -13.14 20.00
C PRO A 185 13.24 -13.58 18.58
N PRO A 186 14.22 -14.47 18.38
CA PRO A 186 14.70 -14.84 17.05
C PRO A 186 13.83 -15.93 16.37
N ASN A 187 12.56 -16.07 16.76
CA ASN A 187 11.66 -17.11 16.28
C ASN A 187 10.70 -16.64 15.17
N ARG A 188 10.71 -15.36 14.88
CA ARG A 188 9.86 -14.78 13.83
C ARG A 188 10.67 -14.22 12.69
N SER A 189 10.13 -14.33 11.50
CA SER A 189 10.60 -13.67 10.28
C SER A 189 9.43 -13.14 9.48
N LEU A 190 9.76 -12.40 8.42
CA LEU A 190 8.81 -11.81 7.49
C LEU A 190 9.15 -12.25 6.09
N LEU A 191 8.21 -12.92 5.43
CA LEU A 191 8.28 -13.07 3.99
C LEU A 191 7.83 -11.75 3.34
N ILE A 192 8.68 -11.20 2.47
CA ILE A 192 8.34 -10.14 1.52
C ILE A 192 8.27 -10.82 0.16
N TYR A 193 7.08 -10.90 -0.43
CA TYR A 193 6.84 -11.54 -1.71
C TYR A 193 6.26 -10.55 -2.71
N PHE A 194 6.80 -10.55 -3.91
CA PHE A 194 6.36 -9.71 -5.03
C PHE A 194 5.64 -10.54 -6.10
N PRO A 195 4.33 -10.69 -6.02
CA PRO A 195 3.58 -11.51 -6.98
C PRO A 195 3.52 -10.89 -8.38
N GLU A 196 3.83 -9.59 -8.50
CA GLU A 196 3.85 -8.86 -9.75
C GLU A 196 5.28 -8.42 -10.09
N THR A 197 5.83 -8.97 -11.18
CA THR A 197 7.22 -8.78 -11.57
C THR A 197 7.37 -8.27 -13.00
N TYR A 198 6.26 -8.10 -13.70
CA TYR A 198 6.29 -7.69 -15.10
C TYR A 198 7.00 -6.34 -15.29
N ALA A 199 8.01 -6.34 -16.15
CA ALA A 199 8.84 -5.20 -16.51
C ALA A 199 9.67 -4.57 -15.37
N LYS A 200 9.60 -5.10 -14.14
CA LYS A 200 10.36 -4.59 -13.00
C LYS A 200 11.68 -5.33 -12.80
N THR A 201 12.67 -4.62 -12.31
CA THR A 201 13.93 -5.19 -11.84
C THR A 201 13.86 -5.29 -10.33
N GLU A 202 14.18 -6.46 -9.79
CA GLU A 202 14.32 -6.69 -8.35
C GLU A 202 15.79 -6.69 -7.96
N GLY A 203 16.07 -6.25 -6.74
CA GLY A 203 17.43 -6.25 -6.23
C GLY A 203 17.51 -6.04 -4.74
N VAL A 204 18.75 -6.18 -4.26
CA VAL A 204 19.14 -5.91 -2.89
C VAL A 204 20.44 -5.14 -2.92
N GLU A 205 20.50 -4.04 -2.18
CA GLU A 205 21.72 -3.27 -1.99
C GLU A 205 21.99 -3.04 -0.49
N PRO A 206 23.25 -3.05 -0.04
CA PRO A 206 23.56 -2.72 1.34
C PRO A 206 23.28 -1.25 1.63
N ILE A 207 22.73 -1.00 2.80
CA ILE A 207 22.44 0.35 3.30
C ILE A 207 22.76 0.41 4.79
N ARG A 208 23.38 1.50 5.24
CA ARG A 208 23.61 1.71 6.66
C ARG A 208 22.46 2.52 7.28
N ARG A 209 21.80 1.94 8.28
CA ARG A 209 20.70 2.56 9.02
C ARG A 209 20.84 2.25 10.51
N HIS A 210 20.35 3.13 11.38
CA HIS A 210 20.41 2.93 12.84
C HIS A 210 21.77 2.47 13.35
N SER A 211 22.87 3.01 12.79
CA SER A 211 24.24 2.58 13.08
C SER A 211 24.54 1.10 12.75
N GLN A 212 23.70 0.49 11.94
CA GLN A 212 23.83 -0.91 11.50
C GLN A 212 23.85 -1.02 9.99
N ASP A 213 24.52 -2.04 9.50
CA ASP A 213 24.42 -2.46 8.12
C ASP A 213 23.13 -3.25 7.92
N GLU A 214 22.33 -2.83 6.95
CA GLU A 214 21.06 -3.42 6.59
C GLU A 214 20.97 -3.63 5.09
N ASN A 215 19.85 -4.12 4.62
CA ASN A 215 19.56 -4.41 3.23
C ASN A 215 18.38 -3.59 2.76
N ALA A 216 18.55 -2.86 1.67
CA ALA A 216 17.48 -2.26 0.90
C ALA A 216 17.05 -3.25 -0.19
N ILE A 217 15.90 -3.87 0.01
CA ILE A 217 15.25 -4.75 -0.98
C ILE A 217 14.35 -3.89 -1.82
N TYR A 218 14.34 -4.07 -3.13
CA TYR A 218 13.55 -3.22 -4.00
C TYR A 218 13.00 -3.90 -5.24
N GLN A 219 11.90 -3.34 -5.74
CA GLN A 219 11.48 -3.43 -7.14
C GLN A 219 11.60 -2.06 -7.78
N THR A 220 12.12 -1.97 -9.00
CA THR A 220 12.29 -0.69 -9.72
C THR A 220 11.95 -0.82 -11.19
N ILE A 221 11.43 0.27 -11.75
CA ILE A 221 11.16 0.43 -13.18
C ILE A 221 11.54 1.84 -13.62
N SER A 222 12.19 1.92 -14.78
CA SER A 222 12.49 3.18 -15.45
C SER A 222 11.80 3.23 -16.80
N SER A 223 10.92 4.18 -17.02
CA SER A 223 10.16 4.29 -18.27
C SER A 223 9.76 5.74 -18.56
N GLN A 224 9.42 6.00 -19.81
CA GLN A 224 8.72 7.20 -20.20
C GLN A 224 7.22 6.95 -20.01
N TYR A 225 6.57 7.82 -19.25
CA TYR A 225 5.14 7.77 -18.96
C TYR A 225 4.42 8.93 -19.62
N ARG A 226 3.20 8.70 -20.05
CA ARG A 226 2.24 9.74 -20.47
C ARG A 226 1.40 10.17 -19.28
N ALA A 227 0.93 11.41 -19.33
CA ALA A 227 -0.02 11.89 -18.33
C ALA A 227 -1.24 10.96 -18.22
N GLY A 228 -1.59 10.56 -16.99
CA GLY A 228 -2.67 9.62 -16.68
C GLY A 228 -2.26 8.15 -16.63
N GLU A 229 -1.08 7.79 -17.11
CA GLU A 229 -0.57 6.41 -16.97
C GLU A 229 -0.23 6.08 -15.52
N THR A 230 -0.40 4.81 -15.18
CA THR A 230 -0.17 4.30 -13.83
C THR A 230 0.92 3.25 -13.81
N GLU A 231 1.67 3.22 -12.70
CA GLU A 231 2.58 2.13 -12.35
C GLU A 231 2.11 1.46 -11.08
N LEU A 232 2.27 0.15 -11.01
CA LEU A 232 1.77 -0.70 -9.94
C LEU A 232 2.90 -1.47 -9.27
N PHE A 233 2.92 -1.50 -7.94
CA PHE A 233 3.74 -2.42 -7.16
C PHE A 233 2.84 -3.18 -6.20
N VAL A 234 3.06 -4.48 -6.07
CA VAL A 234 2.35 -5.33 -5.12
C VAL A 234 3.37 -6.05 -4.26
N ALA A 235 3.20 -5.94 -2.95
CA ALA A 235 3.98 -6.70 -1.99
C ALA A 235 3.06 -7.44 -1.02
N VAL A 236 3.34 -8.71 -0.78
CA VAL A 236 2.68 -9.50 0.26
C VAL A 236 3.67 -9.67 1.41
N LEU A 237 3.25 -9.27 2.61
CA LEU A 237 4.06 -9.32 3.81
C LEU A 237 3.46 -10.38 4.74
N VAL A 238 4.16 -11.50 4.94
CA VAL A 238 3.67 -12.63 5.75
C VAL A 238 4.56 -12.81 6.97
N PRO A 239 4.15 -12.32 8.15
CA PRO A 239 4.79 -12.70 9.41
C PRO A 239 4.65 -14.20 9.66
N HIS A 240 5.76 -14.88 9.93
CA HIS A 240 5.71 -16.33 10.16
C HIS A 240 6.78 -16.80 11.16
N GLU A 241 6.64 -18.03 11.63
CA GLU A 241 7.67 -18.69 12.42
C GLU A 241 8.81 -19.13 11.50
N ARG A 242 10.07 -18.92 11.90
CA ARG A 242 11.25 -19.23 11.09
C ARG A 242 11.37 -20.70 10.62
N ARG A 243 10.63 -21.61 11.26
CA ARG A 243 10.58 -23.02 10.83
C ARG A 243 9.72 -23.26 9.58
N VAL A 244 8.92 -22.29 9.16
CA VAL A 244 8.06 -22.42 7.97
C VAL A 244 8.88 -22.09 6.73
N ALA A 245 8.83 -22.95 5.73
CA ALA A 245 9.52 -22.73 4.47
C ALA A 245 8.91 -21.53 3.71
N PRO A 246 9.69 -20.50 3.39
CA PRO A 246 9.16 -19.29 2.75
C PRO A 246 8.59 -19.54 1.36
N GLU A 247 9.10 -20.52 0.61
CA GLU A 247 8.59 -20.94 -0.70
C GLU A 247 7.12 -21.40 -0.62
N THR A 248 6.81 -22.16 0.44
CA THR A 248 5.44 -22.64 0.68
C THR A 248 4.50 -21.48 0.96
N LEU A 249 4.96 -20.44 1.65
CA LEU A 249 4.18 -19.24 1.90
C LEU A 249 3.98 -18.43 0.61
N ALA A 250 5.06 -18.21 -0.15
CA ALA A 250 5.00 -17.44 -1.40
C ALA A 250 4.06 -18.09 -2.43
N SER A 251 4.08 -19.42 -2.56
CA SER A 251 3.25 -20.17 -3.52
C SER A 251 1.73 -20.04 -3.27
N ARG A 252 1.32 -19.54 -2.11
CA ARG A 252 -0.09 -19.28 -1.79
C ARG A 252 -0.71 -18.13 -2.58
N PHE A 253 0.10 -17.20 -3.07
CA PHE A 253 -0.38 -15.93 -3.62
C PHE A 253 -0.17 -15.85 -5.12
N ARG A 254 -1.23 -15.50 -5.85
CA ARG A 254 -1.18 -15.37 -7.30
C ARG A 254 -2.01 -14.18 -7.77
N LEU A 255 -1.41 -13.31 -8.58
CA LEU A 255 -2.16 -12.28 -9.29
C LEU A 255 -3.06 -12.92 -10.35
N LEU A 256 -4.27 -12.41 -10.45
CA LEU A 256 -5.24 -12.81 -11.45
C LEU A 256 -5.32 -11.78 -12.57
N THR A 257 -5.59 -12.26 -13.77
CA THR A 257 -5.97 -11.39 -14.87
C THR A 257 -7.31 -10.72 -14.56
N VAL A 258 -7.38 -9.42 -14.75
CA VAL A 258 -8.59 -8.60 -14.61
C VAL A 258 -9.06 -8.11 -15.98
N SER A 259 -10.36 -7.91 -16.16
CA SER A 259 -10.93 -7.42 -17.43
C SER A 259 -10.61 -5.94 -17.72
N ALA A 260 -10.08 -5.21 -16.73
CA ALA A 260 -9.63 -3.82 -16.85
C ALA A 260 -8.17 -3.69 -16.37
N PRO A 261 -7.17 -4.12 -17.17
CA PRO A 261 -5.76 -4.01 -16.82
C PRO A 261 -5.37 -2.56 -16.53
N GLY A 262 -4.52 -2.34 -15.49
CA GLY A 262 -4.12 -1.01 -15.05
C GLY A 262 -5.16 -0.23 -14.26
N LYS A 263 -6.41 -0.72 -14.17
CA LYS A 263 -7.48 -0.09 -13.38
C LYS A 263 -7.87 -0.85 -12.13
N ALA A 264 -7.46 -2.10 -12.02
CA ALA A 264 -7.73 -2.94 -10.86
C ALA A 264 -6.64 -3.99 -10.68
N VAL A 265 -6.56 -4.51 -9.45
CA VAL A 265 -5.73 -5.66 -9.06
C VAL A 265 -6.63 -6.69 -8.40
N ALA A 266 -6.39 -7.96 -8.73
CA ALA A 266 -6.99 -9.09 -8.05
C ALA A 266 -5.91 -10.10 -7.67
N LEU A 267 -5.94 -10.55 -6.43
CA LEU A 267 -5.02 -11.55 -5.88
C LEU A 267 -5.84 -12.76 -5.43
N GLU A 268 -5.45 -13.95 -5.88
CA GLU A 268 -5.94 -15.23 -5.34
C GLU A 268 -4.98 -15.71 -4.25
N ILE A 269 -5.54 -16.15 -3.14
CA ILE A 269 -4.81 -16.66 -1.99
C ILE A 269 -5.30 -18.08 -1.71
N LEU A 270 -4.37 -19.04 -1.73
CA LEU A 270 -4.66 -20.46 -1.51
C LEU A 270 -4.41 -20.81 -0.05
N ASP A 271 -5.40 -21.45 0.59
CA ASP A 271 -5.27 -21.97 1.93
C ASP A 271 -5.94 -23.36 2.01
N GLY A 272 -5.14 -24.39 1.68
CA GLY A 272 -5.64 -25.75 1.56
C GLY A 272 -6.76 -25.84 0.51
N VAL A 273 -7.97 -26.18 0.96
CA VAL A 273 -9.16 -26.29 0.10
C VAL A 273 -9.93 -24.97 -0.08
N LYS A 274 -9.58 -23.96 0.68
CA LYS A 274 -10.19 -22.63 0.60
C LYS A 274 -9.41 -21.74 -0.35
N LYS A 275 -10.13 -20.88 -1.05
CA LYS A 275 -9.56 -19.83 -1.89
C LYS A 275 -10.09 -18.49 -1.44
N SER A 276 -9.20 -17.59 -1.10
CA SER A 276 -9.58 -16.21 -0.85
C SER A 276 -9.16 -15.33 -2.02
N TYR A 277 -9.88 -14.23 -2.19
CA TYR A 277 -9.68 -13.27 -3.27
C TYR A 277 -9.65 -11.87 -2.68
N LEU A 278 -8.60 -11.14 -2.94
CA LEU A 278 -8.50 -9.72 -2.65
C LEU A 278 -8.57 -8.95 -3.97
N PHE A 279 -9.49 -8.01 -4.06
CA PHE A 279 -9.66 -7.16 -5.24
C PHE A 279 -9.70 -5.69 -4.84
N VAL A 280 -9.00 -4.86 -5.60
CA VAL A 280 -8.94 -3.41 -5.39
C VAL A 280 -8.97 -2.69 -6.73
N LYS A 281 -9.82 -1.66 -6.85
CA LYS A 281 -9.70 -0.67 -7.94
C LYS A 281 -8.61 0.32 -7.64
N LEU A 282 -7.77 0.60 -8.65
CA LEU A 282 -6.59 1.46 -8.54
C LEU A 282 -6.90 2.92 -8.80
N ASP A 283 -7.80 3.20 -9.76
CA ASP A 283 -8.15 4.56 -10.13
C ASP A 283 -9.29 5.07 -9.25
N LEU A 284 -9.03 6.18 -8.58
CA LEU A 284 -9.99 6.90 -7.77
C LEU A 284 -9.87 8.38 -8.09
N ASP A 285 -10.86 8.92 -8.75
CA ASP A 285 -11.00 10.36 -8.93
C ASP A 285 -11.30 10.99 -7.57
N MET A 286 -10.40 11.82 -7.11
CA MET A 286 -10.54 12.54 -5.86
C MET A 286 -10.60 14.03 -6.12
N GLU A 287 -11.70 14.64 -5.74
CA GLU A 287 -11.80 16.10 -5.65
C GLU A 287 -11.40 16.52 -4.23
N LEU A 288 -10.28 17.23 -4.13
CA LEU A 288 -9.86 17.82 -2.86
C LEU A 288 -10.83 18.92 -2.46
N ALA A 289 -11.24 18.87 -1.22
CA ALA A 289 -12.12 19.87 -0.65
C ALA A 289 -11.52 21.27 -0.75
N ARG A 290 -12.32 22.20 -1.22
CA ARG A 290 -12.10 23.62 -0.98
C ARG A 290 -12.61 23.93 0.42
N GLU A 291 -12.00 24.89 1.08
CA GLU A 291 -12.32 25.42 2.40
C GLU A 291 -13.37 24.67 3.27
N ASN A 292 -12.94 24.10 4.38
CA ASN A 292 -13.77 23.42 5.38
C ASN A 292 -14.59 22.21 4.89
N ILE A 293 -14.41 21.77 3.67
CA ILE A 293 -15.14 20.65 3.06
C ILE A 293 -14.20 19.45 3.04
N ARG A 294 -14.71 18.28 3.42
CA ARG A 294 -13.98 17.01 3.32
C ARG A 294 -13.69 16.67 1.85
N PRO A 295 -12.61 15.94 1.56
CA PRO A 295 -12.37 15.44 0.22
C PRO A 295 -13.60 14.71 -0.30
N ARG A 296 -13.98 15.01 -1.54
CA ARG A 296 -15.04 14.31 -2.24
C ARG A 296 -14.41 13.26 -3.12
N TYR A 297 -14.99 12.08 -3.08
CA TYR A 297 -14.52 10.96 -3.89
C TYR A 297 -15.56 10.65 -4.95
N ARG A 298 -15.09 10.49 -6.18
CA ARG A 298 -15.88 9.89 -7.25
C ARG A 298 -15.48 8.43 -7.37
N TYR A 299 -16.47 7.57 -7.20
CA TYR A 299 -16.26 6.14 -7.37
C TYR A 299 -16.57 5.75 -8.82
N ASP A 300 -15.61 5.11 -9.48
CA ASP A 300 -15.86 4.47 -10.76
C ASP A 300 -16.79 3.28 -10.56
N LEU A 301 -17.97 3.31 -11.16
CA LEU A 301 -19.00 2.26 -11.12
C LEU A 301 -18.79 1.20 -12.22
N GLY A 302 -17.73 1.32 -13.02
CA GLY A 302 -17.39 0.32 -14.03
C GLY A 302 -17.13 -1.04 -13.41
N LYS A 303 -17.71 -2.08 -14.00
CA LYS A 303 -17.54 -3.44 -13.55
C LYS A 303 -16.20 -4.00 -14.01
N VAL A 304 -15.61 -4.82 -13.16
CA VAL A 304 -14.39 -5.58 -13.45
C VAL A 304 -14.63 -7.05 -13.14
N SER A 305 -14.19 -7.91 -14.06
CA SER A 305 -14.23 -9.36 -13.88
C SER A 305 -12.83 -9.88 -13.58
N PHE A 306 -12.77 -10.85 -12.66
CA PHE A 306 -11.55 -11.58 -12.31
C PHE A 306 -11.91 -12.95 -11.75
N GLY A 307 -11.20 -14.01 -12.16
CA GLY A 307 -11.55 -15.36 -11.77
C GLY A 307 -13.03 -15.67 -12.05
N SER A 308 -13.78 -16.01 -11.01
CA SER A 308 -15.22 -16.26 -11.08
C SER A 308 -16.07 -15.07 -10.62
N PHE A 309 -15.47 -13.94 -10.37
CA PHE A 309 -16.16 -12.74 -9.87
C PHE A 309 -16.35 -11.69 -10.96
N GLU A 310 -17.44 -10.92 -10.87
CA GLU A 310 -17.66 -9.64 -11.53
C GLU A 310 -18.18 -8.66 -10.48
N THR A 311 -17.60 -7.46 -10.40
CA THR A 311 -17.98 -6.48 -9.40
C THR A 311 -17.68 -5.06 -9.84
N ASP A 312 -18.42 -4.08 -9.33
CA ASP A 312 -18.13 -2.65 -9.36
C ASP A 312 -17.45 -2.15 -8.07
N ALA A 313 -17.23 -3.03 -7.08
CA ALA A 313 -16.60 -2.69 -5.82
C ALA A 313 -15.26 -1.99 -5.99
N HIS A 314 -14.95 -1.04 -5.10
CA HIS A 314 -13.59 -0.51 -4.98
C HIS A 314 -12.69 -1.46 -4.18
N TYR A 315 -13.28 -2.16 -3.21
CA TYR A 315 -12.60 -3.15 -2.38
C TYR A 315 -13.50 -4.37 -2.22
N LEU A 316 -12.94 -5.54 -2.47
CA LEU A 316 -13.62 -6.82 -2.22
C LEU A 316 -12.62 -7.81 -1.63
N PHE A 317 -12.99 -8.41 -0.52
CA PHE A 317 -12.37 -9.62 -0.01
C PHE A 317 -13.42 -10.73 0.01
N ALA A 318 -13.12 -11.87 -0.59
CA ALA A 318 -14.05 -12.99 -0.63
C ALA A 318 -13.33 -14.31 -0.39
N THR A 319 -13.96 -15.23 0.33
CA THR A 319 -13.45 -16.57 0.57
C THR A 319 -14.46 -17.59 0.04
N VAL A 320 -13.99 -18.48 -0.83
CA VAL A 320 -14.74 -19.57 -1.42
C VAL A 320 -14.29 -20.89 -0.79
N GLY A 321 -15.20 -21.59 -0.17
CA GLY A 321 -14.92 -22.89 0.45
C GLY A 321 -16.14 -23.47 1.14
N GLY A 322 -16.15 -24.78 1.37
CA GLY A 322 -17.26 -25.45 2.07
C GLY A 322 -18.63 -25.29 1.39
N GLY A 323 -18.66 -25.11 0.06
CA GLY A 323 -19.93 -24.91 -0.67
C GLY A 323 -20.54 -23.52 -0.49
N SER A 324 -19.78 -22.53 -0.02
CA SER A 324 -20.24 -21.16 0.18
C SER A 324 -19.21 -20.12 -0.25
N VAL A 325 -19.68 -18.90 -0.50
CA VAL A 325 -18.85 -17.70 -0.67
C VAL A 325 -19.18 -16.77 0.49
N GLN A 326 -18.14 -16.40 1.26
CA GLN A 326 -18.19 -15.31 2.23
C GLN A 326 -17.53 -14.10 1.61
N TYR A 327 -18.05 -12.90 1.84
CA TYR A 327 -17.48 -11.70 1.27
C TYR A 327 -17.61 -10.47 2.18
N SER A 328 -16.68 -9.56 2.03
CA SER A 328 -16.66 -8.20 2.57
C SER A 328 -16.32 -7.25 1.45
N ALA A 329 -17.14 -6.27 1.17
CA ALA A 329 -16.95 -5.34 0.07
C ALA A 329 -17.25 -3.91 0.48
N ALA A 330 -16.53 -2.96 -0.08
CA ALA A 330 -16.72 -1.54 0.19
C ALA A 330 -16.81 -0.73 -1.10
N ASN A 331 -17.58 0.38 -1.05
CA ASN A 331 -17.89 1.24 -2.19
C ASN A 331 -18.40 0.39 -3.37
N VAL A 332 -19.50 -0.31 -3.17
CA VAL A 332 -19.99 -1.38 -4.03
C VAL A 332 -21.50 -1.26 -4.23
N GLN A 333 -21.96 -1.60 -5.42
CA GLN A 333 -23.37 -1.82 -5.73
C GLN A 333 -23.65 -3.28 -6.09
N LYS A 334 -22.70 -3.94 -6.77
CA LYS A 334 -22.92 -5.27 -7.29
C LYS A 334 -21.71 -6.18 -7.15
N VAL A 335 -21.96 -7.40 -6.66
CA VAL A 335 -20.98 -8.50 -6.67
C VAL A 335 -21.66 -9.71 -7.27
N LEU A 336 -21.11 -10.27 -8.33
CA LEU A 336 -21.52 -11.54 -8.92
C LEU A 336 -20.43 -12.59 -8.67
N PHE A 337 -20.86 -13.83 -8.47
CA PHE A 337 -19.99 -15.00 -8.47
C PHE A 337 -20.61 -16.07 -9.39
N LEU A 338 -19.82 -16.55 -10.35
CA LEU A 338 -20.29 -17.46 -11.40
C LEU A 338 -21.57 -16.95 -12.12
N GLY A 339 -21.64 -15.63 -12.35
CA GLY A 339 -22.79 -14.96 -12.97
C GLY A 339 -24.01 -14.78 -12.08
N LYS A 340 -24.00 -15.29 -10.84
CA LYS A 340 -25.10 -15.15 -9.88
C LYS A 340 -24.84 -14.00 -8.91
N PRO A 341 -25.86 -13.20 -8.55
CA PRO A 341 -25.67 -12.11 -7.60
C PRO A 341 -25.41 -12.62 -6.19
N LEU A 342 -24.31 -12.17 -5.59
CA LEU A 342 -24.05 -12.25 -4.14
C LEU A 342 -24.56 -10.99 -3.45
N LEU A 343 -24.44 -9.86 -4.13
CA LEU A 343 -24.90 -8.56 -3.69
C LEU A 343 -25.48 -7.78 -4.86
N GLU A 344 -26.65 -7.21 -4.66
CA GLU A 344 -27.24 -6.15 -5.48
C GLU A 344 -27.80 -5.08 -4.54
N ALA A 345 -27.05 -4.00 -4.36
CA ALA A 345 -27.49 -2.87 -3.57
C ALA A 345 -28.21 -1.85 -4.44
N LEU A 346 -29.13 -1.10 -3.84
CA LEU A 346 -29.75 0.04 -4.54
C LEU A 346 -28.67 1.05 -4.91
N PRO A 347 -28.78 1.69 -6.10
CA PRO A 347 -27.88 2.76 -6.49
C PRO A 347 -27.86 3.84 -5.42
N MET A 348 -26.70 4.14 -4.89
CA MET A 348 -26.56 5.23 -3.94
C MET A 348 -26.69 6.54 -4.69
N THR A 349 -27.65 7.36 -4.34
CA THR A 349 -27.76 8.73 -4.85
C THR A 349 -26.58 9.52 -4.31
N PHE A 350 -25.74 10.03 -5.18
CA PHE A 350 -24.49 10.73 -4.91
C PHE A 350 -24.56 11.83 -3.83
N GLY A 351 -25.72 12.46 -3.63
CA GLY A 351 -25.88 13.56 -2.71
C GLY A 351 -25.84 13.18 -1.22
N LEU A 352 -26.26 12.00 -0.85
CA LEU A 352 -26.38 11.59 0.56
C LEU A 352 -25.07 11.10 1.18
N GLN A 353 -24.12 10.68 0.37
CA GLN A 353 -22.82 10.20 0.84
C GLN A 353 -21.80 11.27 1.12
N LEU A 354 -21.90 12.38 0.43
CA LEU A 354 -20.86 13.40 0.41
C LEU A 354 -21.09 14.49 1.44
N ASP A 355 -22.32 14.72 1.80
CA ASP A 355 -22.69 15.79 2.73
C ASP A 355 -22.72 15.34 4.18
N GLY A 356 -21.98 14.25 4.48
CA GLY A 356 -21.77 13.70 5.81
C GLY A 356 -22.55 14.43 6.88
N GLY A 357 -23.78 14.03 7.09
CA GLY A 357 -24.53 14.47 8.26
C GLY A 357 -23.69 14.23 9.52
N PRO A 358 -24.05 14.83 10.64
CA PRO A 358 -23.30 14.77 11.91
C PRO A 358 -23.09 13.33 12.42
N ASP A 359 -23.82 12.36 11.91
CA ASP A 359 -23.65 10.96 12.28
C ASP A 359 -22.65 10.25 11.35
N ARG A 360 -21.40 10.33 11.75
CA ARG A 360 -20.26 9.73 11.07
C ARG A 360 -20.20 8.21 11.15
N THR A 361 -20.84 7.61 12.13
CA THR A 361 -20.97 6.15 12.26
C THR A 361 -21.97 5.61 11.24
N GLY A 362 -22.99 6.38 10.88
CA GLY A 362 -23.90 6.08 9.79
C GLY A 362 -23.22 6.07 8.42
N PHE A 363 -22.28 6.99 8.19
CA PHE A 363 -21.58 7.11 6.93
C PHE A 363 -20.75 5.86 6.57
N SER A 364 -20.02 5.28 7.52
CA SER A 364 -19.27 4.06 7.28
C SER A 364 -20.18 2.85 7.05
N LYS A 365 -21.35 2.77 7.66
CA LYS A 365 -22.32 1.66 7.47
C LYS A 365 -22.87 1.58 6.05
N TRP A 366 -22.97 2.70 5.34
CA TRP A 366 -23.48 2.74 3.98
C TRP A 366 -22.44 2.42 2.91
N ARG A 367 -21.18 2.33 3.30
CA ARG A 367 -20.05 2.16 2.37
C ARG A 367 -19.58 0.72 2.22
N TYR A 368 -19.98 -0.18 3.09
CA TYR A 368 -19.53 -1.58 3.03
C TYR A 368 -20.67 -2.58 3.26
N TRP A 369 -20.46 -3.78 2.74
CA TRP A 369 -21.38 -4.90 2.82
C TRP A 369 -20.61 -6.17 3.15
N GLU A 370 -21.21 -7.00 3.99
CA GLU A 370 -20.71 -8.31 4.36
C GLU A 370 -21.81 -9.34 4.22
N GLY A 371 -21.46 -10.52 3.70
CA GLY A 371 -22.44 -11.56 3.48
C GLY A 371 -21.85 -12.94 3.29
N ALA A 372 -22.72 -13.92 3.23
CA ALA A 372 -22.40 -15.28 2.84
C ALA A 372 -23.51 -15.84 1.97
N SER A 373 -23.15 -16.56 0.91
CA SER A 373 -24.11 -17.20 0.01
C SER A 373 -23.67 -18.63 -0.31
N PRO A 374 -24.60 -19.61 -0.36
CA PRO A 374 -24.26 -20.95 -0.80
C PRO A 374 -23.87 -20.94 -2.28
N VAL A 375 -22.86 -21.72 -2.63
CA VAL A 375 -22.50 -22.03 -4.02
C VAL A 375 -23.39 -23.18 -4.45
N ARG A 376 -24.45 -22.91 -5.22
CA ARG A 376 -25.33 -23.92 -5.80
C ARG A 376 -24.99 -24.17 -7.28
#